data_8c36ae2847a7df1cadac1ef474eb290f
#
_entry.id   8c36ae2847a7df1cadac1ef474eb290f
#
_cell.length_a   1.000
_cell.length_b   1.000
_cell.length_c   1.000
_cell.angle_alpha   90.00
_cell.angle_beta   90.00
_cell.angle_gamma   90.00
#
_symmetry.space_group_name_H-M   'P 1'
#
loop_
_entity.id
_entity.type
_entity.pdbx_description
1 polymer ?
#
loop_
_entity_poly.entity_id
_entity_poly.type
_entity_poly.pdbx_seq_one_letter_code
_entity_poly.pdbx_strand_id
1 'polypeptide(L)'
;MTGLDLKNKIINGDSLKELKKIPDETFDLVFADPPYNLQLKNKLTRPDRSKVNAVNDKWDQFESFKKYDEFTYAWLSECKRILKKNGAIWVIGSYHNIFRVGTAIQNLGFWILNDAVSYTHLTLPTNREV
;
A
#
# COMPACT_ATOMS: atom_id res chain seq x y z
N MET A 1 -6.89 22.47 -9.20
CA MET A 1 -7.18 21.28 -10.02
C MET A 1 -8.64 20.89 -9.85
N THR A 2 -9.35 20.65 -10.90
CA THR A 2 -10.73 20.12 -10.83
C THR A 2 -10.71 18.61 -11.05
N GLY A 3 -11.78 17.90 -10.70
CA GLY A 3 -11.88 16.47 -10.97
C GLY A 3 -11.80 16.11 -12.47
N LEU A 4 -12.19 17.02 -13.35
CA LEU A 4 -12.06 16.87 -14.80
C LEU A 4 -10.60 16.90 -15.26
N ASP A 5 -9.76 17.69 -14.63
CA ASP A 5 -8.34 17.79 -14.97
C ASP A 5 -7.55 16.55 -14.60
N LEU A 6 -8.11 15.70 -13.75
CA LEU A 6 -7.50 14.46 -13.26
C LEU A 6 -7.93 13.22 -14.06
N LYS A 7 -8.98 13.36 -14.89
CA LYS A 7 -9.54 12.20 -15.61
C LYS A 7 -8.56 11.65 -16.64
N ASN A 8 -8.31 10.34 -16.59
CA ASN A 8 -7.46 9.62 -17.53
C ASN A 8 -6.02 10.16 -17.61
N LYS A 9 -5.48 10.62 -16.48
CA LYS A 9 -4.11 11.14 -16.41
C LYS A 9 -3.18 10.21 -15.64
N ILE A 10 -1.94 10.20 -16.06
CA ILE A 10 -0.81 9.62 -15.31
C ILE A 10 0.00 10.79 -14.76
N ILE A 11 0.20 10.79 -13.45
CA ILE A 11 1.00 11.82 -12.76
C ILE A 11 2.24 11.13 -12.20
N ASN A 12 3.40 11.53 -12.67
CA ASN A 12 4.68 11.06 -12.15
C ASN A 12 5.24 12.09 -11.15
N GLY A 13 5.43 11.67 -9.91
CA GLY A 13 5.92 12.56 -8.87
C GLY A 13 5.92 11.92 -7.49
N ASP A 14 6.31 12.70 -6.51
CA ASP A 14 6.19 12.32 -5.10
C ASP A 14 4.71 12.25 -4.71
N SER A 15 4.27 11.07 -4.29
CA SER A 15 2.84 10.83 -4.01
C SER A 15 2.27 11.77 -2.96
N LEU A 16 3.01 12.09 -1.90
CA LEU A 16 2.52 13.00 -0.85
C LEU A 16 2.36 14.43 -1.37
N LYS A 17 3.25 14.87 -2.24
CA LYS A 17 3.15 16.19 -2.86
C LYS A 17 2.00 16.27 -3.86
N GLU A 18 1.85 15.23 -4.67
CA GLU A 18 0.81 15.19 -5.70
C GLU A 18 -0.59 15.02 -5.10
N LEU A 19 -0.74 14.15 -4.10
CA LEU A 19 -2.01 13.97 -3.40
C LEU A 19 -2.54 15.27 -2.78
N LYS A 20 -1.66 16.10 -2.22
CA LYS A 20 -2.05 17.40 -1.63
C LYS A 20 -2.66 18.39 -2.61
N LYS A 21 -2.38 18.24 -3.89
CA LYS A 21 -2.95 19.11 -4.95
C LYS A 21 -4.38 18.71 -5.32
N ILE A 22 -4.81 17.52 -4.93
CA ILE A 22 -6.14 16.99 -5.26
C ILE A 22 -7.16 17.55 -4.27
N PRO A 23 -8.30 18.04 -4.73
CA PRO A 23 -9.36 18.51 -3.85
C PRO A 23 -9.95 17.40 -2.98
N ASP A 24 -10.57 17.78 -1.87
CA ASP A 24 -11.30 16.86 -1.00
C ASP A 24 -12.43 16.15 -1.77
N GLU A 25 -12.78 14.97 -1.33
CA GLU A 25 -13.95 14.21 -1.80
C GLU A 25 -14.05 14.11 -3.35
N THR A 26 -12.91 13.87 -4.02
CA THR A 26 -12.81 13.80 -5.47
C THR A 26 -13.09 12.40 -6.03
N PHE A 27 -12.62 11.36 -5.37
CA PHE A 27 -12.63 10.00 -5.90
C PHE A 27 -13.61 9.08 -5.18
N ASP A 28 -14.15 8.14 -5.93
CA ASP A 28 -14.99 7.05 -5.41
C ASP A 28 -14.17 5.85 -4.95
N LEU A 29 -12.99 5.65 -5.54
CA LEU A 29 -12.11 4.54 -5.25
C LEU A 29 -10.64 4.98 -5.30
N VAL A 30 -9.88 4.53 -4.31
CA VAL A 30 -8.41 4.55 -4.33
C VAL A 30 -7.91 3.12 -4.33
N PHE A 31 -6.99 2.81 -5.22
CA PHE A 31 -6.24 1.55 -5.23
C PHE A 31 -4.77 1.86 -5.02
N ALA A 32 -4.22 1.46 -3.89
CA ALA A 32 -2.88 1.84 -3.45
C ALA A 32 -1.94 0.65 -3.36
N ASP A 33 -0.76 0.80 -3.94
CA ASP A 33 0.35 -0.14 -3.81
C ASP A 33 1.56 0.61 -3.21
N PRO A 34 1.57 0.79 -1.89
CA PRO A 34 2.61 1.56 -1.21
C PRO A 34 3.92 0.78 -1.09
N PRO A 35 5.03 1.43 -0.75
CA PRO A 35 6.27 0.75 -0.36
C PRO A 35 6.04 -0.26 0.77
N TYR A 36 6.66 -1.43 0.66
CA TYR A 36 6.49 -2.52 1.64
C TYR A 36 7.51 -2.51 2.77
N ASN A 37 8.53 -1.66 2.68
CA ASN A 37 9.63 -1.62 3.64
C ASN A 37 10.33 -2.98 3.77
N LEU A 38 10.66 -3.58 2.64
CA LEU A 38 11.18 -4.95 2.57
C LEU A 38 12.51 -5.13 3.29
N GLN A 39 13.36 -4.10 3.34
CA GLN A 39 14.66 -4.07 4.05
C GLN A 39 15.51 -5.33 3.84
N LEU A 40 15.57 -5.81 2.61
CA LEU A 40 16.30 -7.03 2.27
C LEU A 40 17.81 -6.76 2.37
N LYS A 41 18.40 -7.18 3.47
CA LYS A 41 19.86 -7.03 3.70
C LYS A 41 20.70 -8.06 2.95
N ASN A 42 20.09 -9.17 2.51
CA ASN A 42 20.77 -10.28 1.85
C ASN A 42 20.13 -10.63 0.51
N LYS A 43 20.95 -11.12 -0.41
CA LYS A 43 20.47 -11.68 -1.66
C LYS A 43 19.59 -12.88 -1.39
N LEU A 44 18.32 -12.77 -1.71
CA LEU A 44 17.40 -13.89 -1.65
C LEU A 44 17.66 -14.82 -2.81
N THR A 45 17.74 -16.11 -2.53
CA THR A 45 17.80 -17.16 -3.55
C THR A 45 16.55 -18.02 -3.45
N ARG A 46 16.02 -18.42 -4.60
CA ARG A 46 14.94 -19.41 -4.63
C ARG A 46 15.48 -20.81 -4.31
N PRO A 47 14.61 -21.76 -3.98
CA PRO A 47 15.02 -23.15 -3.76
C PRO A 47 15.79 -23.77 -4.95
N ASP A 48 15.56 -23.29 -6.16
CA ASP A 48 16.29 -23.68 -7.39
C ASP A 48 17.64 -22.97 -7.55
N ARG A 49 18.10 -22.23 -6.54
CA ARG A 49 19.31 -21.39 -6.49
C ARG A 49 19.31 -20.19 -7.46
N SER A 50 18.22 -19.89 -8.11
CA SER A 50 18.11 -18.66 -8.90
C SER A 50 18.04 -17.42 -7.97
N LYS A 51 18.66 -16.32 -8.42
CA LYS A 51 18.60 -15.06 -7.67
C LYS A 51 17.22 -14.45 -7.78
N VAL A 52 16.68 -13.99 -6.65
CA VAL A 52 15.48 -13.18 -6.64
C VAL A 52 15.90 -11.73 -6.84
N ASN A 53 15.47 -11.11 -7.93
CA ASN A 53 15.53 -9.66 -8.04
C ASN A 53 14.45 -9.05 -7.15
N ALA A 54 14.79 -8.86 -5.89
CA ALA A 54 13.94 -8.13 -4.99
C ALA A 54 14.22 -6.64 -5.09
N VAL A 55 13.19 -5.85 -4.95
CA VAL A 55 13.29 -4.38 -4.94
C VAL A 55 14.17 -3.96 -3.76
N ASN A 56 15.31 -3.36 -4.08
CA ASN A 56 16.25 -2.80 -3.10
C ASN A 56 16.40 -1.29 -3.30
N ASP A 57 15.33 -0.65 -3.72
CA ASP A 57 15.30 0.78 -4.00
C ASP A 57 15.19 1.60 -2.73
N LYS A 58 15.80 2.77 -2.72
CA LYS A 58 15.79 3.66 -1.55
C LYS A 58 14.40 4.09 -1.12
N TRP A 59 13.46 4.19 -2.04
CA TRP A 59 12.08 4.57 -1.74
C TRP A 59 11.32 3.49 -0.94
N ASP A 60 11.79 2.24 -0.95
CA ASP A 60 11.24 1.13 -0.15
C ASP A 60 12.03 0.89 1.14
N GLN A 61 13.01 1.71 1.46
CA GLN A 61 13.83 1.58 2.65
C GLN A 61 13.55 2.72 3.62
N PHE A 62 13.14 2.35 4.82
CA PHE A 62 12.89 3.29 5.91
C PHE A 62 13.89 3.06 7.04
N GLU A 63 14.33 4.13 7.68
CA GLU A 63 15.30 4.09 8.77
C GLU A 63 14.78 3.32 9.99
N SER A 64 13.48 3.36 10.21
CA SER A 64 12.82 2.71 11.35
C SER A 64 11.35 2.44 11.06
N PHE A 65 10.74 1.58 11.86
CA PHE A 65 9.29 1.38 11.82
C PHE A 65 8.51 2.66 12.14
N LYS A 66 9.04 3.51 13.00
CA LYS A 66 8.46 4.81 13.29
C LYS A 66 8.37 5.68 12.03
N LYS A 67 9.44 5.76 11.26
CA LYS A 67 9.47 6.50 9.98
C LYS A 67 8.53 5.92 8.95
N TYR A 68 8.46 4.60 8.89
CA TYR A 68 7.51 3.92 8.02
C TYR A 68 6.06 4.22 8.41
N ASP A 69 5.75 4.19 9.70
CA ASP A 69 4.42 4.51 10.20
C ASP A 69 4.05 5.97 9.92
N GLU A 70 4.95 6.91 10.15
CA GLU A 70 4.76 8.33 9.81
C GLU A 70 4.40 8.52 8.33
N PHE A 71 5.15 7.88 7.45
CA PHE A 71 4.87 7.89 6.01
C PHE A 71 3.49 7.26 5.70
N THR A 72 3.20 6.12 6.31
CA THR A 72 1.93 5.40 6.12
C THR A 72 0.73 6.26 6.55
N TYR A 73 0.79 6.87 7.71
CA TYR A 73 -0.26 7.78 8.16
C TYR A 73 -0.42 8.99 7.24
N ALA A 74 0.69 9.51 6.73
CA ALA A 74 0.66 10.68 5.86
C ALA A 74 -0.10 10.40 4.54
N TRP A 75 0.26 9.35 3.82
CA TRP A 75 -0.42 9.06 2.56
C TRP A 75 -1.85 8.52 2.74
N LEU A 76 -2.10 7.72 3.77
CA LEU A 76 -3.45 7.25 4.08
C LEU A 76 -4.40 8.39 4.46
N SER A 77 -3.90 9.37 5.21
CA SER A 77 -4.68 10.57 5.56
C SER A 77 -5.08 11.36 4.33
N GLU A 78 -4.16 11.53 3.38
CA GLU A 78 -4.47 12.18 2.10
C GLU A 78 -5.45 11.35 1.27
N CYS A 79 -5.29 10.02 1.22
CA CYS A 79 -6.26 9.14 0.56
C CYS A 79 -7.66 9.27 1.16
N LYS A 80 -7.74 9.34 2.49
CA LYS A 80 -9.02 9.55 3.18
C LYS A 80 -9.66 10.88 2.81
N ARG A 81 -8.87 11.94 2.73
CA ARG A 81 -9.32 13.29 2.40
C ARG A 81 -9.89 13.38 0.98
N ILE A 82 -9.21 12.76 0.00
CA ILE A 82 -9.61 12.81 -1.41
C ILE A 82 -10.72 11.83 -1.76
N LEU A 83 -10.99 10.84 -0.92
CA LEU A 83 -12.11 9.94 -1.08
C LEU A 83 -13.42 10.62 -0.68
N LYS A 84 -14.46 10.39 -1.47
CA LYS A 84 -15.82 10.75 -1.08
C LYS A 84 -16.26 9.96 0.15
N LYS A 85 -17.28 10.43 0.86
CA LYS A 85 -17.77 9.80 2.11
C LYS A 85 -18.17 8.34 1.95
N ASN A 86 -18.69 7.98 0.79
CA ASN A 86 -19.06 6.59 0.44
C ASN A 86 -18.01 5.88 -0.41
N GLY A 87 -16.83 6.47 -0.54
CA GLY A 87 -15.72 5.91 -1.30
C GLY A 87 -15.05 4.74 -0.60
N ALA A 88 -14.28 3.98 -1.34
CA ALA A 88 -13.56 2.82 -0.86
C ALA A 88 -12.06 2.91 -1.17
N ILE A 89 -11.25 2.28 -0.35
CA ILE A 89 -9.82 2.12 -0.58
C ILE A 89 -9.44 0.64 -0.59
N TRP A 90 -8.63 0.25 -1.56
CA TRP A 90 -7.93 -1.02 -1.58
C TRP A 90 -6.44 -0.77 -1.41
N VAL A 91 -5.81 -1.50 -0.52
CA VAL A 91 -4.38 -1.38 -0.26
C VAL A 91 -3.70 -2.73 -0.42
N ILE A 92 -2.71 -2.77 -1.30
CA ILE A 92 -1.84 -3.94 -1.46
C ILE A 92 -0.75 -3.89 -0.40
N GLY A 93 -0.43 -5.05 0.15
CA GLY A 93 0.66 -5.20 1.09
C GLY A 93 1.25 -6.60 1.05
N SER A 94 2.31 -6.77 1.79
CA SER A 94 2.92 -8.06 2.07
C SER A 94 2.94 -8.30 3.59
N TYR A 95 3.35 -9.47 4.02
CA TYR A 95 3.49 -9.75 5.45
C TYR A 95 4.51 -8.84 6.16
N HIS A 96 5.36 -8.13 5.41
CA HIS A 96 6.33 -7.17 5.98
C HIS A 96 5.68 -5.90 6.51
N ASN A 97 4.56 -5.47 5.92
CA ASN A 97 3.97 -4.17 6.21
C ASN A 97 2.47 -4.21 6.53
N ILE A 98 1.77 -5.27 6.15
CA ILE A 98 0.30 -5.25 6.16
C ILE A 98 -0.30 -5.02 7.54
N PHE A 99 0.31 -5.52 8.60
CA PHE A 99 -0.19 -5.33 9.96
C PHE A 99 -0.07 -3.89 10.43
N ARG A 100 1.01 -3.20 10.05
CA ARG A 100 1.20 -1.78 10.36
C ARG A 100 0.27 -0.90 9.55
N VAL A 101 0.15 -1.18 8.27
CA VAL A 101 -0.78 -0.48 7.38
C VAL A 101 -2.23 -0.70 7.84
N GLY A 102 -2.60 -1.92 8.18
CA GLY A 102 -3.93 -2.24 8.70
C GLY A 102 -4.25 -1.49 9.99
N THR A 103 -3.30 -1.40 10.91
CA THR A 103 -3.45 -0.61 12.14
C THR A 103 -3.66 0.88 11.83
N ALA A 104 -2.88 1.44 10.92
CA ALA A 104 -3.04 2.83 10.49
C ALA A 104 -4.39 3.09 9.83
N ILE A 105 -4.86 2.18 8.99
CA ILE A 105 -6.18 2.23 8.37
C ILE A 105 -7.28 2.33 9.45
N GLN A 106 -7.23 1.46 10.45
CA GLN A 106 -8.21 1.46 11.54
C GLN A 106 -8.11 2.73 12.41
N ASN A 107 -6.90 3.15 12.75
CA ASN A 107 -6.67 4.36 13.56
C ASN A 107 -7.17 5.63 12.87
N LEU A 108 -7.14 5.66 11.54
CA LEU A 108 -7.69 6.77 10.75
C LEU A 108 -9.21 6.73 10.60
N GLY A 109 -9.86 5.71 11.14
CA GLY A 109 -11.32 5.60 11.14
C GLY A 109 -11.92 4.96 9.90
N PHE A 110 -11.12 4.25 9.10
CA PHE A 110 -11.66 3.39 8.06
C PHE A 110 -12.28 2.13 8.65
N TRP A 111 -13.34 1.67 8.03
CA TRP A 111 -13.93 0.38 8.33
C TRP A 111 -13.37 -0.68 7.39
N ILE A 112 -12.68 -1.69 7.93
CA ILE A 112 -12.15 -2.78 7.12
C ILE A 112 -13.27 -3.76 6.79
N LEU A 113 -13.57 -3.89 5.51
CA LEU A 113 -14.64 -4.78 5.02
C LEU A 113 -14.12 -6.17 4.67
N ASN A 114 -12.92 -6.25 4.11
CA ASN A 114 -12.34 -7.48 3.61
C ASN A 114 -10.83 -7.49 3.77
N ASP A 115 -10.29 -8.68 3.96
CA ASP A 115 -8.89 -8.98 3.71
C ASP A 115 -8.80 -10.12 2.70
N ALA A 116 -8.03 -9.92 1.64
CA ALA A 116 -7.84 -10.89 0.59
C ALA A 116 -6.37 -11.31 0.54
N VAL A 117 -6.12 -12.61 0.46
CA VAL A 117 -4.77 -13.16 0.37
C VAL A 117 -4.60 -13.88 -0.95
N SER A 118 -3.57 -13.49 -1.70
CA SER A 118 -3.18 -14.21 -2.90
C SER A 118 -2.18 -15.31 -2.55
N TYR A 119 -2.51 -16.53 -2.92
CA TYR A 119 -1.64 -17.67 -2.72
C TYR A 119 -0.90 -17.99 -4.01
N THR A 120 0.43 -18.01 -3.93
CA THR A 120 1.30 -18.48 -5.02
C THR A 120 1.80 -19.92 -4.78
N HIS A 121 1.26 -20.61 -3.80
CA HIS A 121 1.69 -21.92 -3.37
C HIS A 121 1.15 -23.01 -4.28
N LEU A 122 2.04 -23.87 -4.77
CA LEU A 122 1.65 -25.05 -5.56
C LEU A 122 1.15 -26.20 -4.69
N THR A 123 1.50 -26.24 -3.43
CA THR A 123 1.03 -27.23 -2.46
C THR A 123 0.10 -26.56 -1.47
N LEU A 124 -1.17 -26.68 -1.71
CA LEU A 124 -2.15 -26.28 -0.73
C LEU A 124 -2.12 -27.27 0.42
N PRO A 125 -2.08 -26.79 1.67
CA PRO A 125 -2.41 -27.65 2.79
C PRO A 125 -3.86 -28.10 2.61
N THR A 126 -4.04 -29.36 2.33
CA THR A 126 -5.33 -29.96 2.06
C THR A 126 -6.31 -29.89 3.23
N ASN A 127 -5.85 -29.50 4.40
CA ASN A 127 -6.62 -29.44 5.63
C ASN A 127 -6.98 -28.02 6.06
N ARG A 128 -6.89 -27.05 5.18
CA ARG A 128 -7.50 -25.77 5.42
C ARG A 128 -8.95 -25.82 5.07
N GLU A 129 -9.65 -26.46 5.91
CA GLU A 129 -11.06 -26.23 6.04
C GLU A 129 -11.24 -24.94 6.82
N VAL A 130 -11.90 -24.09 6.21
CA VAL A 130 -12.30 -22.83 6.81
C VAL A 130 -13.75 -22.99 7.22
#